data_14720b508037d6f78546611ac4415fda
#
_entry.id   14720b508037d6f78546611ac4415fda
#
_cell.length_a   1.000
_cell.length_b   1.000
_cell.length_c   1.000
_cell.angle_alpha   90.00
_cell.angle_beta   90.00
_cell.angle_gamma   90.00
#
_symmetry.space_group_name_H-M   'P 1'
#
loop_
_entity.id
_entity.type
_entity.pdbx_description
1 polymer ?
#
loop_
_entity_poly.entity_id
_entity_poly.type
_entity_poly.pdbx_seq_one_letter_code
_entity_poly.pdbx_strand_id
1 'polypeptide(L)'
;TRLSKADLVTEMVGEFPELQGTMGKYYARLDGESEEIANAIEQHYWPRFAGDKLPEGKIATAAALADKLETLVGIWGIGLIPTGDKDPYALRRSDLGILRMLMNSDLSISDVLQAAYAVFPAGKLADNTLPEVAEFMQARLAVLLQNDYPQDVVAAVLAKRPDRLNDLPAKLQAVETFKKLPEAAALAAANKRVQNLLKKADAQLGAVNENLLQQAEEQALFAASQALQPKI
;
A
#
# COMPACT_ATOMS: atom_id res chain seq x y z
N THR A 1 -0.40 -6.62 -22.54
CA THR A 1 0.59 -7.52 -21.91
C THR A 1 1.30 -8.46 -22.91
N ARG A 2 0.64 -9.07 -23.94
CA ARG A 2 1.35 -9.99 -24.90
C ARG A 2 2.56 -9.36 -25.57
N LEU A 3 2.50 -8.07 -25.89
CA LEU A 3 3.57 -7.35 -26.60
C LEU A 3 4.52 -6.60 -25.65
N SER A 4 4.25 -6.57 -24.35
CA SER A 4 4.96 -5.69 -23.41
C SER A 4 6.47 -5.89 -23.38
N LYS A 5 6.94 -7.12 -23.62
CA LYS A 5 8.36 -7.50 -23.58
C LYS A 5 8.88 -8.05 -24.94
N ALA A 6 8.18 -7.77 -26.04
CA ALA A 6 8.55 -8.27 -27.35
C ALA A 6 9.88 -7.68 -27.85
N ASP A 7 10.25 -6.49 -27.41
CA ASP A 7 11.51 -5.84 -27.77
C ASP A 7 12.76 -6.54 -27.16
N LEU A 8 12.61 -7.30 -26.09
CA LEU A 8 13.72 -8.03 -25.47
C LEU A 8 14.37 -9.09 -26.37
N VAL A 9 13.66 -9.57 -27.40
CA VAL A 9 14.18 -10.55 -28.35
C VAL A 9 14.82 -9.89 -29.58
N THR A 10 14.89 -8.57 -29.62
CA THR A 10 15.47 -7.82 -30.74
C THR A 10 16.97 -7.60 -30.51
N GLU A 11 17.74 -7.58 -31.59
CA GLU A 11 19.17 -7.27 -31.55
C GLU A 11 19.44 -5.89 -30.96
N MET A 12 18.55 -4.91 -31.24
CA MET A 12 18.68 -3.54 -30.74
C MET A 12 18.71 -3.50 -29.21
N VAL A 13 17.80 -4.19 -28.53
CA VAL A 13 17.76 -4.23 -27.06
C VAL A 13 18.84 -5.17 -26.49
N GLY A 14 19.25 -6.17 -27.28
CA GLY A 14 20.38 -7.03 -26.93
C GLY A 14 21.70 -6.26 -26.88
N GLU A 15 21.96 -5.36 -27.82
CA GLU A 15 23.14 -4.50 -27.88
C GLU A 15 23.02 -3.27 -26.95
N PHE A 16 21.81 -2.72 -26.80
CA PHE A 16 21.52 -1.52 -26.01
C PHE A 16 20.42 -1.78 -25.00
N PRO A 17 20.70 -2.46 -23.88
CA PRO A 17 19.70 -2.82 -22.86
C PRO A 17 18.94 -1.64 -22.24
N GLU A 18 19.55 -0.46 -22.22
CA GLU A 18 18.92 0.77 -21.73
C GLU A 18 17.75 1.25 -22.60
N LEU A 19 17.64 0.77 -23.83
CA LEU A 19 16.54 1.07 -24.74
C LEU A 19 15.33 0.16 -24.56
N GLN A 20 15.39 -0.77 -23.60
CA GLN A 20 14.29 -1.64 -23.21
C GLN A 20 13.01 -0.84 -22.91
N GLY A 21 11.89 -1.24 -23.48
CA GLY A 21 10.60 -0.56 -23.41
C GLY A 21 10.49 0.60 -24.41
N THR A 22 11.50 1.45 -24.54
CA THR A 22 11.52 2.54 -25.52
C THR A 22 11.46 2.00 -26.95
N MET A 23 12.30 1.02 -27.26
CA MET A 23 12.26 0.38 -28.58
C MET A 23 10.98 -0.40 -28.80
N GLY A 24 10.45 -1.07 -27.76
CA GLY A 24 9.15 -1.73 -27.85
C GLY A 24 8.03 -0.78 -28.23
N LYS A 25 8.03 0.44 -27.72
CA LYS A 25 7.10 1.50 -28.12
C LYS A 25 7.25 1.89 -29.61
N TYR A 26 8.49 2.10 -30.06
CA TYR A 26 8.74 2.45 -31.45
C TYR A 26 8.32 1.33 -32.40
N TYR A 27 8.63 0.08 -32.09
CA TYR A 27 8.23 -1.07 -32.89
C TYR A 27 6.70 -1.24 -32.95
N ALA A 28 6.03 -1.12 -31.79
CA ALA A 28 4.56 -1.19 -31.74
C ALA A 28 3.90 -0.12 -32.63
N ARG A 29 4.43 1.11 -32.65
CA ARG A 29 3.95 2.16 -33.55
C ARG A 29 4.16 1.83 -35.01
N LEU A 30 5.31 1.28 -35.38
CA LEU A 30 5.61 0.86 -36.76
C LEU A 30 4.71 -0.29 -37.21
N ASP A 31 4.34 -1.18 -36.31
CA ASP A 31 3.42 -2.29 -36.57
C ASP A 31 1.94 -1.86 -36.57
N GLY A 32 1.64 -0.58 -36.37
CA GLY A 32 0.30 -0.02 -36.44
C GLY A 32 -0.53 -0.17 -35.16
N GLU A 33 0.09 -0.49 -34.03
CA GLU A 33 -0.60 -0.49 -32.73
C GLU A 33 -0.98 0.93 -32.33
N SER A 34 -2.04 1.04 -31.50
CA SER A 34 -2.49 2.34 -31.02
C SER A 34 -1.44 3.00 -30.11
N GLU A 35 -1.45 4.34 -30.07
CA GLU A 35 -0.54 5.10 -29.22
C GLU A 35 -0.65 4.71 -27.73
N GLU A 36 -1.86 4.36 -27.30
CA GLU A 36 -2.11 3.91 -25.93
C GLU A 36 -1.40 2.58 -25.64
N ILE A 37 -1.43 1.63 -26.58
CA ILE A 37 -0.72 0.35 -26.46
C ILE A 37 0.79 0.57 -26.51
N ALA A 38 1.27 1.38 -27.46
CA ALA A 38 2.68 1.69 -27.61
C ALA A 38 3.26 2.35 -26.33
N ASN A 39 2.53 3.30 -25.75
CA ASN A 39 2.90 3.91 -24.48
C ASN A 39 2.89 2.91 -23.32
N ALA A 40 1.91 2.01 -23.25
CA ALA A 40 1.86 0.99 -22.22
C ALA A 40 3.04 0.02 -22.31
N ILE A 41 3.55 -0.29 -23.52
CA ILE A 41 4.75 -1.10 -23.71
C ILE A 41 6.01 -0.43 -23.11
N GLU A 42 6.18 0.87 -23.27
CA GLU A 42 7.27 1.59 -22.61
C GLU A 42 7.06 1.70 -21.10
N GLN A 43 5.85 2.09 -20.72
CA GLN A 43 5.54 2.55 -19.37
C GLN A 43 5.28 1.42 -18.37
N HIS A 44 5.12 0.15 -18.79
CA HIS A 44 4.95 -0.94 -17.84
C HIS A 44 6.20 -1.18 -16.96
N TYR A 45 7.37 -0.70 -17.41
CA TYR A 45 8.58 -0.69 -16.58
C TYR A 45 8.58 0.38 -15.50
N TRP A 46 7.73 1.43 -15.64
CA TRP A 46 7.70 2.54 -14.67
C TRP A 46 6.92 2.19 -13.40
N PRO A 47 7.27 2.82 -12.25
CA PRO A 47 8.53 3.51 -11.99
C PRO A 47 9.70 2.52 -11.90
N ARG A 48 10.86 2.89 -12.44
CA ARG A 48 12.08 2.07 -12.42
C ARG A 48 12.93 2.26 -11.17
N PHE A 49 12.76 3.44 -10.52
CA PHE A 49 13.47 3.81 -9.30
C PHE A 49 12.62 4.75 -8.45
N ALA A 50 13.07 5.03 -7.21
CA ALA A 50 12.42 6.03 -6.36
C ALA A 50 12.48 7.41 -7.03
N GLY A 51 11.34 8.09 -7.15
CA GLY A 51 11.24 9.39 -7.83
C GLY A 51 11.03 9.31 -9.35
N ASP A 52 11.11 8.13 -9.99
CA ASP A 52 10.74 7.99 -11.40
C ASP A 52 9.25 8.31 -11.61
N LYS A 53 8.87 8.70 -12.82
CA LYS A 53 7.48 8.97 -13.18
C LYS A 53 6.62 7.71 -13.12
N LEU A 54 5.33 7.90 -12.87
CA LEU A 54 4.34 6.83 -12.89
C LEU A 54 3.81 6.62 -14.33
N PRO A 55 3.31 5.42 -14.64
CA PRO A 55 2.65 5.18 -15.91
C PRO A 55 1.39 6.05 -16.05
N GLU A 56 1.13 6.51 -17.26
CA GLU A 56 0.02 7.39 -17.59
C GLU A 56 -1.15 6.63 -18.21
N GLY A 57 -2.35 6.88 -17.71
CA GLY A 57 -3.56 6.24 -18.18
C GLY A 57 -3.76 4.81 -17.64
N LYS A 58 -4.97 4.30 -17.83
CA LYS A 58 -5.41 3.04 -17.19
C LYS A 58 -4.68 1.81 -17.74
N ILE A 59 -4.42 1.76 -19.05
CA ILE A 59 -3.79 0.59 -19.69
C ILE A 59 -2.33 0.46 -19.25
N ALA A 60 -1.56 1.56 -19.26
CA ALA A 60 -0.17 1.54 -18.85
C ALA A 60 -0.03 1.24 -17.35
N THR A 61 -0.89 1.84 -16.50
CA THR A 61 -0.91 1.55 -15.06
C THR A 61 -1.25 0.09 -14.77
N ALA A 62 -2.27 -0.46 -15.45
CA ALA A 62 -2.64 -1.87 -15.29
C ALA A 62 -1.51 -2.81 -15.73
N ALA A 63 -0.83 -2.51 -16.84
CA ALA A 63 0.31 -3.29 -17.33
C ALA A 63 1.49 -3.24 -16.34
N ALA A 64 1.80 -2.07 -15.80
CA ALA A 64 2.88 -1.87 -14.82
C ALA A 64 2.58 -2.57 -13.48
N LEU A 65 1.33 -2.47 -13.01
CA LEU A 65 0.89 -3.18 -11.81
C LEU A 65 0.97 -4.70 -12.00
N ALA A 66 0.47 -5.21 -13.14
CA ALA A 66 0.50 -6.65 -13.42
C ALA A 66 1.94 -7.21 -13.44
N ASP A 67 2.88 -6.53 -14.10
CA ASP A 67 4.28 -6.94 -14.18
C ASP A 67 4.97 -6.97 -12.81
N LYS A 68 4.77 -5.90 -12.02
CA LYS A 68 5.40 -5.78 -10.71
C LYS A 68 4.77 -6.69 -9.65
N LEU A 69 3.45 -6.85 -9.67
CA LEU A 69 2.72 -7.70 -8.74
C LEU A 69 3.00 -9.19 -9.01
N GLU A 70 3.02 -9.60 -10.28
CA GLU A 70 3.36 -10.97 -10.66
C GLU A 70 4.77 -11.32 -10.16
N THR A 71 5.73 -10.44 -10.39
CA THR A 71 7.11 -10.61 -9.90
C THR A 71 7.15 -10.65 -8.36
N LEU A 72 6.51 -9.71 -7.68
CA LEU A 72 6.51 -9.64 -6.21
C LEU A 72 5.91 -10.89 -5.58
N VAL A 73 4.69 -11.26 -6.00
CA VAL A 73 3.95 -12.41 -5.45
C VAL A 73 4.62 -13.73 -5.84
N GLY A 74 5.05 -13.88 -7.10
CA GLY A 74 5.67 -15.10 -7.60
C GLY A 74 7.00 -15.41 -6.93
N ILE A 75 7.92 -14.45 -6.89
CA ILE A 75 9.25 -14.60 -6.28
C ILE A 75 9.14 -14.83 -4.77
N TRP A 76 8.24 -14.09 -4.11
CA TRP A 76 7.97 -14.29 -2.67
C TRP A 76 7.41 -15.69 -2.40
N GLY A 77 6.41 -16.08 -3.17
CA GLY A 77 5.68 -17.34 -2.99
C GLY A 77 6.52 -18.60 -3.21
N ILE A 78 7.65 -18.50 -3.93
CA ILE A 78 8.64 -19.58 -4.04
C ILE A 78 9.78 -19.49 -3.00
N GLY A 79 9.65 -18.58 -2.01
CA GLY A 79 10.56 -18.47 -0.87
C GLY A 79 11.81 -17.60 -1.12
N LEU A 80 11.90 -16.88 -2.23
CA LEU A 80 13.03 -15.99 -2.53
C LEU A 80 12.79 -14.57 -1.97
N ILE A 81 12.71 -14.49 -0.66
CA ILE A 81 12.35 -13.29 0.11
C ILE A 81 13.59 -12.38 0.29
N PRO A 82 13.45 -11.06 0.17
CA PRO A 82 14.54 -10.12 0.46
C PRO A 82 14.99 -10.20 1.92
N THR A 83 16.30 -10.35 2.16
CA THR A 83 16.87 -10.44 3.51
C THR A 83 17.99 -9.44 3.71
N GLY A 84 17.95 -8.64 4.80
CA GLY A 84 18.98 -7.62 5.06
C GLY A 84 19.18 -6.73 3.83
N ASP A 85 20.42 -6.62 3.35
CA ASP A 85 20.75 -5.82 2.15
C ASP A 85 20.58 -6.58 0.83
N LYS A 86 20.24 -7.88 0.88
CA LYS A 86 20.11 -8.73 -0.31
C LYS A 86 18.68 -8.66 -0.86
N ASP A 87 18.58 -8.16 -2.08
CA ASP A 87 17.33 -8.09 -2.86
C ASP A 87 17.63 -8.31 -4.35
N PRO A 88 18.01 -9.54 -4.74
CA PRO A 88 18.48 -9.82 -6.10
C PRO A 88 17.40 -9.63 -7.16
N TYR A 89 16.13 -9.69 -6.77
CA TYR A 89 14.98 -9.50 -7.68
C TYR A 89 14.37 -8.11 -7.57
N ALA A 90 14.98 -7.20 -6.82
CA ALA A 90 14.52 -5.82 -6.63
C ALA A 90 13.06 -5.72 -6.14
N LEU A 91 12.62 -6.65 -5.29
CA LEU A 91 11.25 -6.71 -4.78
C LEU A 91 10.88 -5.46 -3.98
N ARG A 92 11.84 -4.89 -3.21
CA ARG A 92 11.62 -3.62 -2.49
C ARG A 92 11.35 -2.45 -3.43
N ARG A 93 12.00 -2.44 -4.59
CA ARG A 93 11.81 -1.42 -5.61
C ARG A 93 10.48 -1.61 -6.33
N SER A 94 10.15 -2.86 -6.67
CA SER A 94 8.87 -3.21 -7.29
C SER A 94 7.70 -2.83 -6.40
N ASP A 95 7.76 -3.15 -5.11
CA ASP A 95 6.76 -2.81 -4.12
C ASP A 95 6.58 -1.29 -3.97
N LEU A 96 7.69 -0.53 -3.90
CA LEU A 96 7.61 0.94 -3.85
C LEU A 96 6.88 1.51 -5.08
N GLY A 97 7.11 0.92 -6.26
CA GLY A 97 6.39 1.28 -7.47
C GLY A 97 4.90 0.97 -7.39
N ILE A 98 4.55 -0.23 -6.89
CA ILE A 98 3.16 -0.65 -6.67
C ILE A 98 2.45 0.32 -5.71
N LEU A 99 3.03 0.59 -4.55
CA LEU A 99 2.47 1.50 -3.54
C LEU A 99 2.20 2.89 -4.11
N ARG A 100 3.14 3.47 -4.86
CA ARG A 100 2.96 4.77 -5.50
C ARG A 100 1.83 4.78 -6.53
N MET A 101 1.66 3.70 -7.29
CA MET A 101 0.53 3.56 -8.22
C MET A 101 -0.80 3.41 -7.49
N LEU A 102 -0.84 2.61 -6.40
CA LEU A 102 -2.05 2.42 -5.59
C LEU A 102 -2.48 3.71 -4.87
N MET A 103 -1.55 4.56 -4.45
CA MET A 103 -1.87 5.88 -3.89
C MET A 103 -2.56 6.83 -4.90
N ASN A 104 -2.47 6.54 -6.19
CA ASN A 104 -3.10 7.29 -7.27
C ASN A 104 -4.24 6.52 -7.95
N SER A 105 -4.80 5.50 -7.29
CA SER A 105 -5.88 4.67 -7.83
C SER A 105 -6.87 4.26 -6.74
N ASP A 106 -8.06 3.83 -7.15
CA ASP A 106 -9.09 3.30 -6.25
C ASP A 106 -8.93 1.80 -5.94
N LEU A 107 -7.82 1.20 -6.39
CA LEU A 107 -7.55 -0.22 -6.17
C LEU A 107 -7.14 -0.48 -4.71
N SER A 108 -7.56 -1.63 -4.17
CA SER A 108 -7.14 -2.08 -2.85
C SER A 108 -5.91 -2.99 -2.92
N ILE A 109 -5.09 -3.00 -1.87
CA ILE A 109 -3.95 -3.91 -1.74
C ILE A 109 -4.41 -5.37 -1.81
N SER A 110 -5.48 -5.70 -1.08
CA SER A 110 -6.03 -7.06 -1.03
C SER A 110 -6.48 -7.55 -2.40
N ASP A 111 -7.22 -6.73 -3.16
CA ASP A 111 -7.73 -7.12 -4.47
C ASP A 111 -6.59 -7.36 -5.47
N VAL A 112 -5.59 -6.48 -5.53
CA VAL A 112 -4.48 -6.63 -6.47
C VAL A 112 -3.56 -7.79 -6.12
N LEU A 113 -3.35 -8.08 -4.84
CA LEU A 113 -2.58 -9.24 -4.39
C LEU A 113 -3.32 -10.54 -4.69
N GLN A 114 -4.63 -10.62 -4.45
CA GLN A 114 -5.43 -11.79 -4.82
C GLN A 114 -5.43 -12.03 -6.32
N ALA A 115 -5.60 -10.98 -7.13
CA ALA A 115 -5.55 -11.09 -8.58
C ALA A 115 -4.19 -11.61 -9.06
N ALA A 116 -3.09 -11.12 -8.48
CA ALA A 116 -1.75 -11.59 -8.81
C ALA A 116 -1.51 -13.03 -8.39
N TYR A 117 -1.97 -13.44 -7.21
CA TYR A 117 -1.84 -14.81 -6.72
C TYR A 117 -2.61 -15.81 -7.57
N ALA A 118 -3.82 -15.44 -8.02
CA ALA A 118 -4.71 -16.29 -8.78
C ALA A 118 -4.20 -16.69 -10.18
N VAL A 119 -3.19 -15.99 -10.71
CA VAL A 119 -2.61 -16.36 -12.03
C VAL A 119 -1.62 -17.53 -11.94
N PHE A 120 -1.17 -17.88 -10.74
CA PHE A 120 -0.26 -19.00 -10.54
C PHE A 120 -1.01 -20.33 -10.38
N PRO A 121 -0.45 -21.43 -10.87
CA PRO A 121 -1.04 -22.76 -10.66
C PRO A 121 -1.17 -23.09 -9.17
N ALA A 122 -2.25 -23.77 -8.81
CA ALA A 122 -2.49 -24.21 -7.43
C ALA A 122 -1.29 -25.00 -6.86
N GLY A 123 -0.91 -24.71 -5.62
CA GLY A 123 0.21 -25.34 -4.92
C GLY A 123 1.60 -24.90 -5.41
N LYS A 124 1.69 -23.93 -6.33
CA LYS A 124 2.98 -23.41 -6.80
C LYS A 124 3.60 -22.41 -5.83
N LEU A 125 2.76 -21.62 -5.18
CA LEU A 125 3.17 -20.64 -4.19
C LEU A 125 2.84 -21.15 -2.78
N ALA A 126 3.59 -20.69 -1.78
CA ALA A 126 3.32 -21.00 -0.39
C ALA A 126 1.98 -20.40 0.08
N ASP A 127 1.26 -21.09 0.96
CA ASP A 127 -0.06 -20.68 1.45
C ASP A 127 -0.03 -19.35 2.23
N ASN A 128 1.10 -19.03 2.86
CA ASN A 128 1.33 -17.79 3.61
C ASN A 128 1.80 -16.61 2.75
N THR A 129 1.91 -16.76 1.43
CA THR A 129 2.42 -15.71 0.52
C THR A 129 1.66 -14.41 0.64
N LEU A 130 0.33 -14.43 0.56
CA LEU A 130 -0.48 -13.22 0.56
C LEU A 130 -0.35 -12.42 1.87
N PRO A 131 -0.52 -13.03 3.07
CA PRO A 131 -0.36 -12.29 4.31
C PRO A 131 1.06 -11.75 4.51
N GLU A 132 2.10 -12.50 4.12
CA GLU A 132 3.48 -12.02 4.25
C GLU A 132 3.81 -10.87 3.30
N VAL A 133 3.37 -10.94 2.04
CA VAL A 133 3.53 -9.83 1.09
C VAL A 133 2.76 -8.60 1.56
N ALA A 134 1.54 -8.75 2.09
CA ALA A 134 0.79 -7.63 2.64
C ALA A 134 1.51 -6.95 3.82
N GLU A 135 2.10 -7.73 4.74
CA GLU A 135 2.94 -7.18 5.83
C GLU A 135 4.18 -6.46 5.29
N PHE A 136 4.84 -7.04 4.29
CA PHE A 136 5.99 -6.41 3.64
C PHE A 136 5.61 -5.07 3.00
N MET A 137 4.48 -5.02 2.28
CA MET A 137 3.96 -3.78 1.68
C MET A 137 3.64 -2.72 2.75
N GLN A 138 3.01 -3.12 3.87
CA GLN A 138 2.71 -2.20 4.97
C GLN A 138 3.99 -1.62 5.60
N ALA A 139 5.00 -2.45 5.81
CA ALA A 139 6.29 -1.98 6.33
C ALA A 139 6.98 -0.99 5.37
N ARG A 140 6.92 -1.25 4.06
CA ARG A 140 7.49 -0.38 3.03
C ARG A 140 6.70 0.92 2.86
N LEU A 141 5.38 0.86 2.98
CA LEU A 141 4.51 2.04 2.98
C LEU A 141 4.87 3.00 4.13
N ALA A 142 5.15 2.47 5.32
CA ALA A 142 5.62 3.29 6.44
C ALA A 142 6.91 4.04 6.09
N VAL A 143 7.89 3.36 5.51
CA VAL A 143 9.16 3.99 5.09
C VAL A 143 8.93 5.04 4.01
N LEU A 144 8.05 4.77 3.03
CA LEU A 144 7.71 5.72 1.97
C LEU A 144 7.11 7.01 2.55
N LEU A 145 6.13 6.88 3.43
CA LEU A 145 5.42 8.03 4.01
C LEU A 145 6.28 8.83 5.00
N GLN A 146 7.25 8.21 5.67
CA GLN A 146 8.17 8.89 6.59
C GLN A 146 9.15 9.86 5.90
N ASN A 147 9.26 9.84 4.58
CA ASN A 147 10.02 10.85 3.85
C ASN A 147 9.37 12.24 3.93
N ASP A 148 8.04 12.29 4.01
CA ASP A 148 7.26 13.53 3.93
C ASP A 148 6.52 13.86 5.24
N TYR A 149 6.31 12.85 6.12
CA TYR A 149 5.50 12.99 7.33
C TYR A 149 6.23 12.48 8.59
N PRO A 150 5.98 13.09 9.76
CA PRO A 150 6.53 12.63 11.03
C PRO A 150 6.14 11.17 11.33
N GLN A 151 7.07 10.43 11.94
CA GLN A 151 6.91 9.00 12.23
C GLN A 151 5.64 8.67 13.04
N ASP A 152 5.30 9.50 14.03
CA ASP A 152 4.12 9.29 14.87
C ASP A 152 2.80 9.53 14.12
N VAL A 153 2.77 10.46 13.15
CA VAL A 153 1.64 10.70 12.26
C VAL A 153 1.44 9.49 11.35
N VAL A 154 2.52 9.01 10.73
CA VAL A 154 2.50 7.82 9.88
C VAL A 154 2.02 6.61 10.67
N ALA A 155 2.58 6.38 11.87
CA ALA A 155 2.20 5.27 12.73
C ALA A 155 0.71 5.31 13.11
N ALA A 156 0.16 6.49 13.41
CA ALA A 156 -1.25 6.65 13.76
C ALA A 156 -2.19 6.27 12.59
N VAL A 157 -1.86 6.69 11.36
CA VAL A 157 -2.66 6.37 10.18
C VAL A 157 -2.54 4.89 9.80
N LEU A 158 -1.33 4.34 9.80
CA LEU A 158 -1.07 2.96 9.42
C LEU A 158 -1.52 1.93 10.48
N ALA A 159 -1.76 2.34 11.73
CA ALA A 159 -2.35 1.48 12.77
C ALA A 159 -3.74 0.93 12.38
N LYS A 160 -4.45 1.60 11.47
CA LYS A 160 -5.73 1.14 10.90
C LYS A 160 -5.58 0.18 9.73
N ARG A 161 -4.35 -0.14 9.30
CA ARG A 161 -4.03 -1.02 8.17
C ARG A 161 -4.87 -0.69 6.93
N PRO A 162 -4.72 0.51 6.36
CA PRO A 162 -5.53 0.92 5.21
C PRO A 162 -5.27 -0.02 4.03
N ASP A 163 -6.34 -0.51 3.43
CA ASP A 163 -6.30 -1.37 2.26
C ASP A 163 -6.34 -0.54 0.96
N ARG A 164 -7.01 0.63 0.98
CA ARG A 164 -6.98 1.63 -0.09
C ARG A 164 -6.06 2.77 0.32
N LEU A 165 -5.22 3.21 -0.62
CA LEU A 165 -4.14 4.16 -0.34
C LEU A 165 -4.38 5.57 -0.87
N ASN A 166 -5.38 5.78 -1.71
CA ASN A 166 -5.66 7.06 -2.37
C ASN A 166 -6.07 8.18 -1.40
N ASP A 167 -6.60 7.84 -0.22
CA ASP A 167 -7.01 8.79 0.81
C ASP A 167 -5.94 9.05 1.89
N LEU A 168 -4.81 8.35 1.82
CA LEU A 168 -3.74 8.47 2.81
C LEU A 168 -3.20 9.90 2.97
N PRO A 169 -2.95 10.67 1.91
CA PRO A 169 -2.47 12.05 2.07
C PRO A 169 -3.43 12.91 2.89
N ALA A 170 -4.74 12.77 2.65
CA ALA A 170 -5.76 13.50 3.40
C ALA A 170 -5.81 13.06 4.88
N LYS A 171 -5.69 11.76 5.15
CA LYS A 171 -5.66 11.20 6.51
C LYS A 171 -4.42 11.67 7.29
N LEU A 172 -3.24 11.65 6.65
CA LEU A 172 -1.99 12.13 7.24
C LEU A 172 -2.08 13.61 7.60
N GLN A 173 -2.58 14.45 6.67
CA GLN A 173 -2.76 15.87 6.92
C GLN A 173 -3.78 16.15 8.04
N ALA A 174 -4.87 15.36 8.09
CA ALA A 174 -5.86 15.48 9.17
C ALA A 174 -5.24 15.17 10.55
N VAL A 175 -4.41 14.12 10.66
CA VAL A 175 -3.70 13.79 11.90
C VAL A 175 -2.69 14.88 12.28
N GLU A 176 -1.94 15.44 11.32
CA GLU A 176 -1.05 16.57 11.59
C GLU A 176 -1.80 17.81 12.09
N THR A 177 -2.95 18.10 11.49
CA THR A 177 -3.79 19.22 11.90
C THR A 177 -4.34 18.97 13.30
N PHE A 178 -4.83 17.76 13.58
CA PHE A 178 -5.30 17.37 14.89
C PHE A 178 -4.23 17.54 15.98
N LYS A 179 -2.98 17.14 15.71
CA LYS A 179 -1.86 17.29 16.67
C LYS A 179 -1.59 18.74 17.09
N LYS A 180 -1.95 19.71 16.26
CA LYS A 180 -1.77 21.14 16.55
C LYS A 180 -2.87 21.72 17.44
N LEU A 181 -3.96 20.96 17.68
CA LEU A 181 -5.04 21.40 18.55
C LEU A 181 -4.60 21.35 20.03
N PRO A 182 -4.96 22.35 20.85
CA PRO A 182 -4.62 22.37 22.29
C PRO A 182 -5.11 21.11 23.03
N GLU A 183 -6.23 20.55 22.61
CA GLU A 183 -6.88 19.39 23.23
C GLU A 183 -6.21 18.06 22.87
N ALA A 184 -5.42 18.02 21.80
CA ALA A 184 -4.84 16.78 21.28
C ALA A 184 -3.95 16.07 22.31
N ALA A 185 -3.11 16.82 23.03
CA ALA A 185 -2.24 16.28 24.05
C ALA A 185 -3.02 15.68 25.24
N ALA A 186 -4.08 16.37 25.68
CA ALA A 186 -4.94 15.92 26.77
C ALA A 186 -5.70 14.64 26.37
N LEU A 187 -6.24 14.60 25.15
CA LEU A 187 -6.95 13.43 24.63
C LEU A 187 -6.01 12.23 24.45
N ALA A 188 -4.80 12.42 23.94
CA ALA A 188 -3.82 11.36 23.79
C ALA A 188 -3.40 10.78 25.16
N ALA A 189 -3.20 11.64 26.18
CA ALA A 189 -2.88 11.22 27.53
C ALA A 189 -4.05 10.44 28.17
N ALA A 190 -5.27 10.91 28.00
CA ALA A 190 -6.48 10.23 28.50
C ALA A 190 -6.65 8.85 27.83
N ASN A 191 -6.52 8.76 26.51
CA ASN A 191 -6.59 7.51 25.76
C ASN A 191 -5.52 6.51 26.23
N LYS A 192 -4.27 6.95 26.38
CA LYS A 192 -3.18 6.10 26.91
C LYS A 192 -3.51 5.54 28.29
N ARG A 193 -4.12 6.36 29.15
CA ARG A 193 -4.54 5.94 30.50
C ARG A 193 -5.64 4.87 30.43
N VAL A 194 -6.66 5.09 29.61
CA VAL A 194 -7.74 4.13 29.38
C VAL A 194 -7.19 2.81 28.81
N GLN A 195 -6.34 2.86 27.79
CA GLN A 195 -5.72 1.66 27.21
C GLN A 195 -4.89 0.87 28.24
N ASN A 196 -4.18 1.54 29.13
CA ASN A 196 -3.41 0.89 30.19
C ASN A 196 -4.32 0.23 31.24
N LEU A 197 -5.48 0.82 31.55
CA LEU A 197 -6.48 0.21 32.42
C LEU A 197 -7.11 -1.02 31.78
N LEU A 198 -7.49 -0.93 30.49
CA LEU A 198 -8.07 -2.04 29.74
C LEU A 198 -7.12 -3.24 29.62
N LYS A 199 -5.81 -3.00 29.42
CA LYS A 199 -4.80 -4.07 29.40
C LYS A 199 -4.64 -4.81 30.72
N LYS A 200 -5.02 -4.19 31.83
CA LYS A 200 -4.97 -4.79 33.17
C LYS A 200 -6.29 -5.46 33.59
N ALA A 201 -7.36 -5.20 32.84
CA ALA A 201 -8.65 -5.79 33.09
C ALA A 201 -8.68 -7.20 32.46
N ASP A 202 -8.57 -8.25 33.28
CA ASP A 202 -8.66 -9.67 32.85
C ASP A 202 -10.09 -10.11 32.50
N ALA A 203 -11.09 -9.21 32.52
CA ALA A 203 -12.48 -9.52 32.31
C ALA A 203 -12.91 -9.21 30.87
N GLN A 204 -13.77 -10.05 30.29
CA GLN A 204 -14.54 -9.68 29.11
C GLN A 204 -15.39 -8.44 29.44
N LEU A 205 -15.05 -7.31 28.82
CA LEU A 205 -15.78 -6.07 29.00
C LEU A 205 -17.17 -6.24 28.35
N GLY A 206 -18.20 -6.21 29.18
CA GLY A 206 -19.60 -6.21 28.73
C GLY A 206 -20.07 -4.79 28.38
N ALA A 207 -21.36 -4.69 28.04
CA ALA A 207 -22.02 -3.39 27.86
C ALA A 207 -21.96 -2.57 29.17
N VAL A 208 -21.89 -1.24 29.03
CA VAL A 208 -21.90 -0.33 30.17
C VAL A 208 -23.24 -0.48 30.93
N ASN A 209 -23.17 -0.73 32.23
CA ASN A 209 -24.32 -0.75 33.10
C ASN A 209 -24.52 0.64 33.71
N GLU A 210 -25.51 1.37 33.23
CA GLU A 210 -25.80 2.74 33.65
C GLU A 210 -26.07 2.88 35.16
N ASN A 211 -26.61 1.83 35.79
CA ASN A 211 -26.89 1.83 37.23
C ASN A 211 -25.63 1.83 38.09
N LEU A 212 -24.48 1.54 37.52
CA LEU A 212 -23.19 1.57 38.20
C LEU A 212 -22.50 2.95 38.12
N LEU A 213 -22.99 3.84 37.27
CA LEU A 213 -22.44 5.20 37.11
C LEU A 213 -22.98 6.10 38.26
N GLN A 214 -22.20 6.22 39.33
CA GLN A 214 -22.62 6.92 40.51
C GLN A 214 -22.18 8.39 40.56
N GLN A 215 -21.07 8.70 39.89
CA GLN A 215 -20.49 10.05 39.85
C GLN A 215 -21.05 10.88 38.70
N ALA A 216 -21.25 12.17 38.92
CA ALA A 216 -21.78 13.08 37.91
C ALA A 216 -20.89 13.13 36.64
N GLU A 217 -19.58 13.03 36.84
CA GLU A 217 -18.58 13.02 35.78
C GLU A 217 -18.68 11.74 34.91
N GLU A 218 -18.95 10.60 35.52
CA GLU A 218 -19.14 9.32 34.82
C GLU A 218 -20.42 9.36 33.96
N GLN A 219 -21.50 9.89 34.53
CA GLN A 219 -22.77 10.06 33.79
C GLN A 219 -22.62 11.04 32.62
N ALA A 220 -21.92 12.17 32.85
CA ALA A 220 -21.65 13.17 31.83
C ALA A 220 -20.79 12.60 30.68
N LEU A 221 -19.74 11.82 31.02
CA LEU A 221 -18.90 11.16 30.04
C LEU A 221 -19.67 10.13 29.21
N PHE A 222 -20.51 9.33 29.86
CA PHE A 222 -21.37 8.35 29.19
C PHE A 222 -22.35 9.02 28.23
N ALA A 223 -23.05 10.07 28.68
CA ALA A 223 -23.96 10.84 27.84
C ALA A 223 -23.26 11.46 26.63
N ALA A 224 -22.07 12.03 26.82
CA ALA A 224 -21.25 12.59 25.73
C ALA A 224 -20.84 11.50 24.74
N SER A 225 -20.43 10.31 25.23
CA SER A 225 -20.08 9.17 24.40
C SER A 225 -21.26 8.71 23.53
N GLN A 226 -22.44 8.58 24.11
CA GLN A 226 -23.68 8.22 23.37
C GLN A 226 -24.04 9.25 22.30
N ALA A 227 -23.87 10.54 22.58
CA ALA A 227 -24.15 11.61 21.63
C ALA A 227 -23.18 11.66 20.45
N LEU A 228 -21.94 11.17 20.62
CA LEU A 228 -20.92 11.12 19.59
C LEU A 228 -21.00 9.87 18.72
N GLN A 229 -21.52 8.75 19.24
CA GLN A 229 -21.56 7.45 18.56
C GLN A 229 -22.18 7.48 17.14
N PRO A 230 -23.28 8.23 16.88
CA PRO A 230 -23.83 8.33 15.54
C PRO A 230 -23.03 9.22 14.58
N LYS A 231 -21.97 9.90 15.07
CA LYS A 231 -21.15 10.83 14.27
C LYS A 231 -19.77 10.25 13.89
N ILE A 232 -19.47 9.06 14.39
CA ILE A 232 -18.24 8.31 14.17
C ILE A 232 -18.51 7.12 13.24
#